data_6a01cc70c389577d88946e9da342b4a6
#
_entry.id   6a01cc70c389577d88946e9da342b4a6
#
_cell.length_a   1.000
_cell.length_b   1.000
_cell.length_c   1.000
_cell.angle_alpha   90.00
_cell.angle_beta   90.00
_cell.angle_gamma   90.00
#
_symmetry.space_group_name_H-M   'P 1'
#
loop_
_entity.id
_entity.type
_entity.pdbx_description
1 polymer ?
#
loop_
_entity_poly.entity_id
_entity_poly.type
_entity_poly.pdbx_seq_one_letter_code
_entity_poly.pdbx_strand_id
1 'polypeptide(L)'
;MALDATQKEKLAALLAQEHVAVLVTQGDKWPTANLQAFAETPEFDLLFIMGGNADKYQNLLKHPEATVLVDNRDVGKIPTFEIVRAWMQGIASDVARGSAEWESLKAIFLKKNPFEEPFFKNDGLRMIRIRPSRVSYASGLRDTFKAEL
;
A
#
# COMPACT_ATOMS: atom_id res chain seq x y z
N MET A 1 14.73 -3.28 -14.24
CA MET A 1 15.02 -4.72 -14.11
C MET A 1 13.99 -5.33 -13.18
N ALA A 2 13.40 -6.45 -13.57
CA ALA A 2 12.40 -7.12 -12.73
C ALA A 2 13.03 -7.69 -11.43
N LEU A 3 12.20 -7.88 -10.41
CA LEU A 3 12.63 -8.48 -9.14
C LEU A 3 13.07 -9.94 -9.35
N ASP A 4 14.22 -10.29 -8.82
CA ASP A 4 14.62 -11.69 -8.67
C ASP A 4 13.89 -12.38 -7.50
N ALA A 5 14.07 -13.69 -7.35
CA ALA A 5 13.39 -14.47 -6.32
C ALA A 5 13.69 -13.97 -4.89
N THR A 6 14.96 -13.66 -4.60
CA THR A 6 15.38 -13.17 -3.29
C THR A 6 14.78 -11.80 -2.97
N GLN A 7 14.75 -10.91 -3.96
CA GLN A 7 14.15 -9.58 -3.82
C GLN A 7 12.63 -9.67 -3.59
N LYS A 8 11.95 -10.58 -4.28
CA LYS A 8 10.51 -10.85 -4.07
C LYS A 8 10.24 -11.36 -2.66
N GLU A 9 11.05 -12.29 -2.16
CA GLU A 9 10.92 -12.79 -0.78
C GLU A 9 11.10 -11.67 0.26
N LYS A 10 12.10 -10.81 0.09
CA LYS A 10 12.34 -9.68 0.99
C LYS A 10 11.17 -8.69 0.99
N LEU A 11 10.69 -8.33 -0.17
CA LEU A 11 9.54 -7.43 -0.29
C LEU A 11 8.28 -8.06 0.30
N ALA A 12 7.99 -9.31 -0.03
CA ALA A 12 6.84 -10.04 0.51
C ALA A 12 6.87 -10.13 2.03
N ALA A 13 8.04 -10.41 2.61
CA ALA A 13 8.20 -10.48 4.06
C ALA A 13 7.91 -9.14 4.75
N LEU A 14 8.42 -8.03 4.21
CA LEU A 14 8.15 -6.70 4.74
C LEU A 14 6.65 -6.38 4.67
N LEU A 15 6.01 -6.60 3.52
CA LEU A 15 4.60 -6.31 3.34
C LEU A 15 3.71 -7.17 4.24
N ALA A 16 4.01 -8.46 4.37
CA ALA A 16 3.24 -9.37 5.22
C ALA A 16 3.34 -9.02 6.72
N GLN A 17 4.50 -8.54 7.14
CA GLN A 17 4.77 -8.21 8.54
C GLN A 17 4.10 -6.90 8.97
N GLU A 18 4.01 -5.91 8.07
CA GLU A 18 3.53 -4.58 8.40
C GLU A 18 2.02 -4.44 8.09
N HIS A 19 1.30 -3.68 8.93
CA HIS A 19 -0.14 -3.49 8.82
C HIS A 19 -0.55 -2.08 8.41
N VAL A 20 0.38 -1.14 8.46
CA VAL A 20 0.13 0.26 8.08
C VAL A 20 1.15 0.73 7.06
N ALA A 21 0.73 1.62 6.21
CA ALA A 21 1.55 2.23 5.18
C ALA A 21 1.27 3.73 5.11
N VAL A 22 2.24 4.48 4.61
CA VAL A 22 2.03 5.87 4.22
C VAL A 22 1.63 5.90 2.75
N LEU A 23 0.40 6.32 2.48
CA LEU A 23 -0.11 6.54 1.13
C LEU A 23 0.08 8.01 0.75
N VAL A 24 0.82 8.25 -0.31
CA VAL A 24 1.03 9.59 -0.87
C VAL A 24 0.20 9.73 -2.14
N THR A 25 -0.65 10.75 -2.17
CA THR A 25 -1.50 11.09 -3.32
C THR A 25 -1.26 12.54 -3.74
N GLN A 26 -1.46 12.84 -5.02
CA GLN A 26 -1.31 14.18 -5.55
C GLN A 26 -2.62 14.97 -5.42
N GLY A 27 -2.60 16.02 -4.62
CA GLY A 27 -3.66 17.02 -4.58
C GLY A 27 -3.50 18.08 -5.68
N ASP A 28 -4.38 19.07 -5.71
CA ASP A 28 -4.36 20.11 -6.75
C ASP A 28 -3.09 20.96 -6.68
N LYS A 29 -2.57 21.21 -5.48
CA LYS A 29 -1.37 22.02 -5.26
C LYS A 29 -0.26 21.22 -4.56
N TRP A 30 -0.62 20.46 -3.55
CA TRP A 30 0.34 19.76 -2.70
C TRP A 30 0.08 18.26 -2.70
N PRO A 31 1.12 17.42 -2.71
CA PRO A 31 0.96 16.02 -2.37
C PRO A 31 0.54 15.90 -0.90
N THR A 32 -0.29 14.90 -0.60
CA THR A 32 -0.71 14.58 0.76
C THR A 32 -0.22 13.20 1.15
N ALA A 33 0.15 13.03 2.42
CA ALA A 33 0.60 11.77 2.98
C ALA A 33 -0.35 11.33 4.10
N ASN A 34 -0.82 10.11 4.04
CA ASN A 34 -1.78 9.54 4.99
C ASN A 34 -1.28 8.21 5.49
N LEU A 35 -1.24 8.02 6.81
CA LEU A 35 -0.97 6.73 7.43
C LEU A 35 -2.27 5.95 7.54
N GLN A 36 -2.31 4.73 7.00
CA GLN A 36 -3.50 3.89 7.08
C GLN A 36 -3.21 2.41 6.90
N ALA A 37 -4.17 1.57 7.30
CA ALA A 37 -4.09 0.14 7.08
C ALA A 37 -4.04 -0.19 5.59
N PHE A 38 -3.34 -1.25 5.25
CA PHE A 38 -3.26 -1.79 3.90
C PHE A 38 -3.27 -3.31 3.90
N ALA A 39 -3.51 -3.89 2.76
CA ALA A 39 -3.21 -5.29 2.48
C ALA A 39 -2.53 -5.40 1.12
N GLU A 40 -1.84 -6.50 0.91
CA GLU A 40 -1.17 -6.83 -0.34
C GLU A 40 -1.73 -8.10 -0.96
N THR A 41 -1.71 -8.18 -2.27
CA THR A 41 -1.97 -9.41 -3.01
C THR A 41 -0.66 -10.18 -3.25
N PRO A 42 -0.72 -11.47 -3.62
CA PRO A 42 0.49 -12.23 -3.99
C PRO A 42 1.29 -11.59 -5.15
N GLU A 43 0.62 -10.80 -5.99
CA GLU A 43 1.22 -10.08 -7.12
C GLU A 43 1.74 -8.68 -6.74
N PHE A 44 1.74 -8.34 -5.44
CA PHE A 44 2.14 -7.04 -4.89
C PHE A 44 1.20 -5.87 -5.20
N ASP A 45 -0.01 -6.11 -5.65
CA ASP A 45 -1.02 -5.04 -5.64
C ASP A 45 -1.30 -4.63 -4.19
N LEU A 46 -1.45 -3.34 -3.94
CA LEU A 46 -1.71 -2.78 -2.61
C LEU A 46 -3.15 -2.32 -2.51
N LEU A 47 -3.82 -2.74 -1.44
CA LEU A 47 -5.24 -2.47 -1.20
C LEU A 47 -5.40 -1.48 -0.06
N PHE A 48 -6.22 -0.47 -0.29
CA PHE A 48 -6.60 0.54 0.70
C PHE A 48 -8.11 0.72 0.70
N ILE A 49 -8.67 0.97 1.88
CA ILE A 49 -10.08 1.38 2.02
C ILE A 49 -10.15 2.80 2.55
N MET A 50 -11.13 3.57 2.07
CA MET A 50 -11.31 4.96 2.44
C MET A 50 -12.73 5.43 2.15
N GLY A 51 -13.15 6.50 2.80
CA GLY A 51 -14.43 7.12 2.49
C GLY A 51 -14.41 7.78 1.11
N GLY A 52 -15.53 7.70 0.37
CA GLY A 52 -15.67 8.34 -0.95
C GLY A 52 -15.53 9.87 -0.93
N ASN A 53 -15.74 10.50 0.24
CA ASN A 53 -15.55 11.94 0.42
C ASN A 53 -14.14 12.32 0.89
N ALA A 54 -13.25 11.37 1.12
CA ALA A 54 -11.89 11.66 1.55
C ALA A 54 -11.09 12.33 0.43
N ASP A 55 -10.26 13.32 0.80
CA ASP A 55 -9.41 14.04 -0.17
C ASP A 55 -8.50 13.09 -0.94
N LYS A 56 -7.93 12.10 -0.26
CA LYS A 56 -7.07 11.10 -0.90
C LYS A 56 -7.78 10.27 -1.96
N TYR A 57 -9.06 9.94 -1.75
CA TYR A 57 -9.86 9.25 -2.76
C TYR A 57 -10.09 10.14 -3.98
N GLN A 58 -10.50 11.39 -3.76
CA GLN A 58 -10.71 12.36 -4.83
C GLN A 58 -9.41 12.68 -5.59
N ASN A 59 -8.30 12.76 -4.87
CA ASN A 59 -6.96 12.92 -5.48
C ASN A 59 -6.66 11.76 -6.44
N LEU A 60 -6.88 10.52 -6.02
CA LEU A 60 -6.59 9.34 -6.84
C LEU A 60 -7.51 9.20 -8.05
N LEU A 61 -8.73 9.74 -7.99
CA LEU A 61 -9.61 9.79 -9.17
C LEU A 61 -9.11 10.77 -10.23
N LYS A 62 -8.47 11.87 -9.81
CA LYS A 62 -7.90 12.88 -10.72
C LYS A 62 -6.48 12.52 -11.16
N HIS A 63 -5.66 12.05 -10.24
CA HIS A 63 -4.23 11.76 -10.40
C HIS A 63 -3.98 10.35 -9.85
N PRO A 64 -4.09 9.31 -10.68
CA PRO A 64 -4.02 7.93 -10.21
C PRO A 64 -2.62 7.47 -9.82
N GLU A 65 -1.59 8.27 -10.10
CA GLU A 65 -0.21 7.98 -9.68
C GLU A 65 -0.11 8.11 -8.15
N ALA A 66 0.38 7.04 -7.51
CA ALA A 66 0.52 7.00 -6.08
C ALA A 66 1.89 6.45 -5.66
N THR A 67 2.33 6.89 -4.49
CA THR A 67 3.50 6.32 -3.82
C THR A 67 3.06 5.77 -2.47
N VAL A 68 3.53 4.56 -2.16
CA VAL A 68 3.27 3.90 -0.88
C VAL A 68 4.59 3.61 -0.21
N LEU A 69 4.75 4.03 1.03
CA LEU A 69 5.90 3.72 1.88
C LEU A 69 5.47 2.73 2.96
N VAL A 70 6.18 1.61 3.04
CA VAL A 70 6.05 0.61 4.10
C VAL A 70 7.39 0.47 4.79
N ASP A 71 7.39 0.46 6.11
CA ASP A 71 8.59 0.28 6.91
C ASP A 71 8.28 -0.41 8.24
N ASN A 72 9.30 -1.03 8.83
CA ASN A 72 9.21 -1.71 10.12
C ASN A 72 9.64 -0.80 11.28
N ARG A 73 9.39 0.50 11.18
CA ARG A 73 9.75 1.43 12.27
C ARG A 73 9.17 0.97 13.60
N ASP A 74 10.07 0.80 14.55
CA ASP A 74 9.72 0.59 15.96
C ASP A 74 10.54 1.60 16.74
N VAL A 75 9.95 2.78 16.91
CA VAL A 75 10.66 3.94 17.44
C VAL A 75 11.27 3.63 18.81
N GLY A 76 12.58 3.82 18.90
CA GLY A 76 13.35 3.59 20.12
C GLY A 76 13.86 2.16 20.29
N LYS A 77 13.50 1.21 19.43
CA LYS A 77 13.94 -0.19 19.52
C LYS A 77 15.01 -0.56 18.51
N ILE A 78 15.00 0.09 17.34
CA ILE A 78 16.02 -0.14 16.31
C ILE A 78 16.67 1.18 15.89
N PRO A 79 17.99 1.20 15.64
CA PRO A 79 18.63 2.36 15.05
C PRO A 79 18.01 2.71 13.69
N THR A 80 17.86 3.99 13.39
CA THR A 80 17.23 4.45 12.16
C THR A 80 17.84 3.86 10.90
N PHE A 81 19.16 3.63 10.89
CA PHE A 81 19.87 3.06 9.75
C PHE A 81 19.67 1.53 9.59
N GLU A 82 19.00 0.86 10.53
CA GLU A 82 18.64 -0.56 10.45
C GLU A 82 17.18 -0.79 10.06
N ILE A 83 16.38 0.25 9.92
CA ILE A 83 14.99 0.14 9.51
C ILE A 83 14.91 -0.48 8.11
N VAL A 84 14.08 -1.52 7.99
CA VAL A 84 13.70 -2.07 6.68
C VAL A 84 12.55 -1.23 6.13
N ARG A 85 12.69 -0.79 4.90
CA ARG A 85 11.72 0.08 4.25
C ARG A 85 11.64 -0.16 2.75
N ALA A 86 10.46 0.02 2.21
CA ALA A 86 10.25 0.04 0.77
C ALA A 86 9.27 1.15 0.40
N TRP A 87 9.56 1.86 -0.67
CA TRP A 87 8.53 2.62 -1.35
C TRP A 87 8.20 1.96 -2.69
N MET A 88 6.93 2.01 -3.02
CA MET A 88 6.38 1.47 -4.27
C MET A 88 5.60 2.57 -4.97
N GLN A 89 5.77 2.68 -6.28
CA GLN A 89 5.07 3.64 -7.11
C GLN A 89 4.24 2.90 -8.15
N GLY A 90 3.00 3.32 -8.32
CA GLY A 90 2.09 2.65 -9.25
C GLY A 90 0.84 3.45 -9.52
N ILE A 91 -0.07 2.80 -10.22
CA ILE A 91 -1.33 3.39 -10.66
C ILE A 91 -2.46 2.84 -9.80
N ALA A 92 -3.25 3.76 -9.27
CA ALA A 92 -4.46 3.46 -8.52
C ALA A 92 -5.64 3.22 -9.44
N SER A 93 -6.48 2.27 -9.07
CA SER A 93 -7.78 2.05 -9.69
C SER A 93 -8.84 1.86 -8.63
N ASP A 94 -10.03 2.39 -8.90
CA ASP A 94 -11.21 2.19 -8.07
C ASP A 94 -11.75 0.77 -8.29
N VAL A 95 -12.00 0.05 -7.21
CA VAL A 95 -12.61 -1.28 -7.27
C VAL A 95 -14.12 -1.13 -7.16
N ALA A 96 -14.85 -1.56 -8.17
CA ALA A 96 -16.31 -1.40 -8.20
C ALA A 96 -16.96 -2.16 -7.03
N ARG A 97 -17.64 -1.43 -6.15
CA ARG A 97 -18.33 -2.00 -5.00
C ARG A 97 -19.39 -3.00 -5.45
N GLY A 98 -19.44 -4.17 -4.80
CA GLY A 98 -20.37 -5.25 -5.13
C GLY A 98 -19.95 -6.11 -6.32
N SER A 99 -18.82 -5.83 -6.95
CA SER A 99 -18.25 -6.69 -7.99
C SER A 99 -17.61 -7.95 -7.41
N ALA A 100 -17.40 -8.97 -8.25
CA ALA A 100 -16.66 -10.17 -7.85
C ALA A 100 -15.22 -9.84 -7.41
N GLU A 101 -14.59 -8.86 -8.07
CA GLU A 101 -13.27 -8.34 -7.69
C GLU A 101 -13.30 -7.71 -6.29
N TRP A 102 -14.29 -6.87 -6.00
CA TRP A 102 -14.48 -6.29 -4.67
C TRP A 102 -14.54 -7.38 -3.60
N GLU A 103 -15.35 -8.41 -3.79
CA GLU A 103 -15.49 -9.49 -2.79
C GLU A 103 -14.19 -10.26 -2.58
N SER A 104 -13.46 -10.58 -3.64
CA SER A 104 -12.16 -11.25 -3.55
C SER A 104 -11.14 -10.39 -2.79
N LEU A 105 -11.02 -9.13 -3.14
CA LEU A 105 -10.05 -8.21 -2.53
C LEU A 105 -10.44 -7.84 -1.09
N LYS A 106 -11.73 -7.72 -0.80
CA LYS A 106 -12.25 -7.55 0.56
C LYS A 106 -11.82 -8.70 1.46
N ALA A 107 -11.92 -9.93 0.98
CA ALA A 107 -11.49 -11.10 1.75
C ALA A 107 -9.99 -11.06 2.08
N ILE A 108 -9.16 -10.68 1.12
CA ILE A 108 -7.70 -10.48 1.33
C ILE A 108 -7.46 -9.37 2.36
N PHE A 109 -8.11 -8.23 2.20
CA PHE A 109 -7.96 -7.08 3.10
C PHE A 109 -8.35 -7.42 4.53
N LEU A 110 -9.51 -8.06 4.73
CA LEU A 110 -10.02 -8.39 6.05
C LEU A 110 -9.27 -9.54 6.72
N LYS A 111 -8.68 -10.46 5.96
CA LYS A 111 -7.80 -11.48 6.52
C LYS A 111 -6.60 -10.86 7.24
N LYS A 112 -6.04 -9.80 6.67
CA LYS A 112 -4.92 -9.06 7.27
C LYS A 112 -5.39 -8.06 8.32
N ASN A 113 -6.50 -7.37 8.09
CA ASN A 113 -7.01 -6.28 8.92
C ASN A 113 -8.44 -6.59 9.41
N PRO A 114 -8.65 -7.60 10.26
CA PRO A 114 -10.01 -8.00 10.68
C PRO A 114 -10.76 -6.90 11.45
N PHE A 115 -10.04 -5.96 12.09
CA PHE A 115 -10.64 -4.84 12.82
C PHE A 115 -11.34 -3.84 11.91
N GLU A 116 -11.07 -3.87 10.62
CA GLU A 116 -11.64 -2.96 9.63
C GLU A 116 -13.02 -3.42 9.12
N GLU A 117 -13.50 -4.61 9.50
CA GLU A 117 -14.78 -5.16 9.03
C GLU A 117 -15.96 -4.20 9.21
N PRO A 118 -16.13 -3.51 10.36
CA PRO A 118 -17.25 -2.60 10.55
C PRO A 118 -17.36 -1.48 9.50
N PHE A 119 -16.25 -1.05 8.93
CA PHE A 119 -16.25 0.00 7.91
C PHE A 119 -16.93 -0.45 6.61
N PHE A 120 -16.91 -1.74 6.30
CA PHE A 120 -17.56 -2.28 5.11
C PHE A 120 -19.10 -2.22 5.16
N LYS A 121 -19.68 -1.96 6.32
CA LYS A 121 -21.11 -1.71 6.49
C LYS A 121 -21.50 -0.30 6.02
N ASN A 122 -20.54 0.59 5.86
CA ASN A 122 -20.76 1.95 5.37
C ASN A 122 -20.81 1.95 3.84
N ASP A 123 -21.94 2.35 3.26
CA ASP A 123 -22.14 2.43 1.82
C ASP A 123 -21.21 3.45 1.13
N GLY A 124 -20.69 4.42 1.88
CA GLY A 124 -19.72 5.40 1.42
C GLY A 124 -18.28 4.88 1.33
N LEU A 125 -18.01 3.67 1.82
CA LEU A 125 -16.67 3.08 1.73
C LEU A 125 -16.30 2.77 0.30
N ARG A 126 -15.04 3.08 -0.05
CA ARG A 126 -14.42 2.79 -1.35
C ARG A 126 -13.16 1.95 -1.13
N MET A 127 -12.82 1.16 -2.11
CA MET A 127 -11.57 0.40 -2.16
C MET A 127 -10.76 0.83 -3.36
N ILE A 128 -9.50 1.13 -3.10
CA ILE A 128 -8.50 1.43 -4.13
C ILE A 128 -7.52 0.28 -4.19
N ARG A 129 -7.22 -0.15 -5.41
CA ARG A 129 -6.11 -1.06 -5.71
C ARG A 129 -5.01 -0.26 -6.41
N ILE A 130 -3.82 -0.27 -5.83
CA ILE A 130 -2.63 0.31 -6.46
C ILE A 130 -1.81 -0.85 -7.02
N ARG A 131 -1.54 -0.79 -8.32
CA ARG A 131 -0.64 -1.73 -9.00
C ARG A 131 0.73 -1.08 -9.14
N PRO A 132 1.71 -1.46 -8.31
CA PRO A 132 3.04 -0.90 -8.40
C PRO A 132 3.73 -1.33 -9.70
N SER A 133 4.47 -0.41 -10.28
CA SER A 133 5.38 -0.68 -11.41
C SER A 133 6.85 -0.51 -11.03
N ARG A 134 7.11 0.12 -9.88
CA ARG A 134 8.47 0.39 -9.40
C ARG A 134 8.55 0.20 -7.89
N VAL A 135 9.68 -0.33 -7.43
CA VAL A 135 9.98 -0.48 -6.01
C VAL A 135 11.41 -0.03 -5.71
N SER A 136 11.59 0.60 -4.57
CA SER A 136 12.90 0.79 -3.94
C SER A 136 12.85 0.21 -2.54
N TYR A 137 13.75 -0.70 -2.26
CA TYR A 137 13.86 -1.42 -0.98
C TYR A 137 15.19 -1.10 -0.33
N ALA A 138 15.21 -0.99 0.98
CA ALA A 138 16.42 -0.87 1.76
C ALA A 138 16.26 -1.58 3.11
N SER A 139 17.24 -2.40 3.45
CA SER A 139 17.44 -2.98 4.78
C SER A 139 18.82 -2.56 5.25
N GLY A 140 18.87 -1.65 6.22
CA GLY A 140 20.12 -1.00 6.60
C GLY A 140 20.67 -0.12 5.48
N LEU A 141 22.02 -0.04 5.42
CA LEU A 141 22.72 0.83 4.46
C LEU A 141 23.23 0.07 3.23
N ARG A 142 23.30 -1.24 3.28
CA ARG A 142 24.00 -2.05 2.25
C ARG A 142 23.08 -2.96 1.45
N ASP A 143 22.00 -3.46 2.04
CA ASP A 143 21.06 -4.32 1.35
C ASP A 143 19.94 -3.48 0.72
N THR A 144 20.23 -2.97 -0.45
CA THR A 144 19.34 -2.08 -1.18
C THR A 144 19.14 -2.55 -2.61
N PHE A 145 17.94 -2.36 -3.13
CA PHE A 145 17.68 -2.54 -4.56
C PHE A 145 16.57 -1.62 -5.06
N LYS A 146 16.59 -1.37 -6.35
CA LYS A 146 15.51 -0.74 -7.12
C LYS A 146 15.16 -1.65 -8.28
N ALA A 147 13.89 -1.85 -8.51
CA ALA A 147 13.42 -2.74 -9.57
C ALA A 147 12.08 -2.25 -10.14
N GLU A 148 11.75 -2.79 -11.30
CA GLU A 148 10.41 -2.74 -11.88
C GLU A 148 9.64 -4.00 -11.47
N LEU A 149 8.33 -3.86 -11.33
CA LEU A 149 7.41 -4.93 -10.95
C LEU A 149 6.60 -5.43 -12.16
#